data_4a157653d49671e89b485c06f8997fae
#
_entry.id   4a157653d49671e89b485c06f8997fae
#
_cell.length_a   1.000
_cell.length_b   1.000
_cell.length_c   1.000
_cell.angle_alpha   90.00
_cell.angle_beta   90.00
_cell.angle_gamma   90.00
#
_symmetry.space_group_name_H-M   'P 1'
#
loop_
_entity.id
_entity.type
_entity.pdbx_description
1 polymer ?
#
loop_
_entity_poly.entity_id
_entity_poly.type
_entity_poly.pdbx_seq_one_letter_code
_entity_poly.pdbx_strand_id
1 'polypeptide(L)'
;MKLIITTRKHSYLIDEKDLLTVELGSSVFSPEENKLYMVLNPGELTEICSKVLSVDSAEALAEAIAKGGDIIVTQNIDAPTGFAVTADTNITVCGTISISEDTEGKCVFMVTEGTLTLDGDGVINGLSNNDYSIALWAKDNGRIVVNGGHYTNVGAHSEEDSEHFDLVYASGNAQIEINGGEFQCETPRWTLNIKDNSRETASIVVKGGKFHGFNPADCDTEGEHTNFVAPGYKVVETDGIFEVMSE
;
A
#
# COMPACT_ATOMS: atom_id res chain seq x y z
N MET A 1 -21.44 10.69 17.23
CA MET A 1 -20.10 10.09 17.01
C MET A 1 -19.67 10.33 15.58
N LYS A 2 -18.42 10.68 15.35
CA LYS A 2 -17.84 10.73 13.99
C LYS A 2 -17.17 9.41 13.68
N LEU A 3 -17.43 8.88 12.50
CA LEU A 3 -16.93 7.59 12.03
C LEU A 3 -16.12 7.78 10.76
N ILE A 4 -15.02 7.07 10.63
CA ILE A 4 -14.25 6.99 9.38
C ILE A 4 -14.71 5.74 8.66
N ILE A 5 -15.25 5.91 7.46
CA ILE A 5 -15.69 4.81 6.60
C ILE A 5 -14.61 4.56 5.55
N THR A 6 -14.22 3.32 5.40
CA THR A 6 -13.34 2.86 4.32
C THR A 6 -14.09 1.89 3.44
N THR A 7 -14.26 2.24 2.18
CA THR A 7 -14.85 1.41 1.14
C THR A 7 -13.75 0.94 0.19
N ARG A 8 -14.09 0.15 -0.81
CA ARG A 8 -13.13 -0.22 -1.88
C ARG A 8 -12.70 0.95 -2.78
N LYS A 9 -13.31 2.12 -2.64
CA LYS A 9 -13.09 3.25 -3.54
C LYS A 9 -12.56 4.50 -2.84
N HIS A 10 -12.91 4.73 -1.59
CA HIS A 10 -12.54 5.93 -0.84
C HIS A 10 -12.86 5.81 0.66
N SER A 11 -12.17 6.59 1.48
CA SER A 11 -12.48 6.80 2.89
C SER A 11 -13.11 8.17 3.09
N TYR A 12 -14.05 8.28 4.02
CA TYR A 12 -14.72 9.54 4.32
C TYR A 12 -15.27 9.55 5.75
N LEU A 13 -15.47 10.76 6.27
CA LEU A 13 -16.08 10.96 7.58
C LEU A 13 -17.59 11.08 7.48
N ILE A 14 -18.30 10.35 8.32
CA ILE A 14 -19.76 10.47 8.47
C ILE A 14 -20.16 10.71 9.94
N ASP A 15 -21.36 11.20 10.14
CA ASP A 15 -22.02 11.12 11.45
C ASP A 15 -22.68 9.75 11.60
N GLU A 16 -22.71 9.21 12.82
CA GLU A 16 -23.35 7.92 13.14
C GLU A 16 -24.80 7.82 12.63
N LYS A 17 -25.54 8.93 12.60
CA LYS A 17 -26.91 9.01 12.06
C LYS A 17 -27.01 8.66 10.57
N ASP A 18 -25.91 8.77 9.82
CA ASP A 18 -25.85 8.54 8.40
C ASP A 18 -25.38 7.11 8.06
N LEU A 19 -25.22 6.25 9.07
CA LEU A 19 -24.70 4.87 8.92
C LEU A 19 -25.54 4.00 7.99
N LEU A 20 -26.87 4.27 7.90
CA LEU A 20 -27.77 3.56 6.98
C LEU A 20 -27.39 3.74 5.50
N THR A 21 -26.62 4.77 5.16
CA THR A 21 -26.18 5.06 3.80
C THR A 21 -24.87 4.36 3.42
N VAL A 22 -24.24 3.69 4.39
CA VAL A 22 -22.94 3.04 4.19
C VAL A 22 -23.11 1.70 3.49
N GLU A 23 -22.29 1.46 2.48
CA GLU A 23 -22.30 0.22 1.70
C GLU A 23 -21.93 -0.99 2.56
N LEU A 24 -22.63 -2.12 2.38
CA LEU A 24 -22.34 -3.37 3.08
C LEU A 24 -20.94 -3.87 2.74
N GLY A 25 -20.21 -4.34 3.75
CA GLY A 25 -18.82 -4.76 3.65
C GLY A 25 -17.81 -3.64 3.85
N SER A 26 -18.29 -2.40 4.08
CA SER A 26 -17.39 -1.28 4.41
C SER A 26 -16.80 -1.44 5.80
N SER A 27 -15.53 -1.09 5.95
CA SER A 27 -14.88 -0.96 7.25
C SER A 27 -15.19 0.41 7.87
N VAL A 28 -15.47 0.43 9.16
CA VAL A 28 -15.85 1.62 9.90
C VAL A 28 -14.98 1.75 11.15
N PHE A 29 -14.18 2.79 11.23
CA PHE A 29 -13.39 3.09 12.43
C PHE A 29 -14.07 4.15 13.28
N SER A 30 -14.21 3.88 14.59
CA SER A 30 -14.65 4.82 15.60
C SER A 30 -13.43 5.38 16.35
N PRO A 31 -13.00 6.64 16.09
CA PRO A 31 -11.89 7.25 16.83
C PRO A 31 -12.18 7.41 18.33
N GLU A 32 -13.43 7.63 18.72
CA GLU A 32 -13.83 7.82 20.13
C GLU A 32 -13.72 6.52 20.93
N GLU A 33 -14.05 5.38 20.30
CA GLU A 33 -14.03 4.07 20.95
C GLU A 33 -12.73 3.31 20.69
N ASN A 34 -11.93 3.77 19.70
CA ASN A 34 -10.74 3.10 19.18
C ASN A 34 -11.03 1.66 18.72
N LYS A 35 -12.10 1.52 17.94
CA LYS A 35 -12.60 0.23 17.48
C LYS A 35 -12.83 0.23 15.97
N LEU A 36 -12.54 -0.91 15.35
CA LEU A 36 -12.87 -1.18 13.96
C LEU A 36 -14.11 -2.07 13.89
N TYR A 37 -15.03 -1.68 13.02
CA TYR A 37 -16.28 -2.37 12.75
C TYR A 37 -16.40 -2.68 11.26
N MET A 38 -17.33 -3.56 10.92
CA MET A 38 -17.78 -3.79 9.56
C MET A 38 -19.30 -3.63 9.48
N VAL A 39 -19.78 -3.05 8.39
CA VAL A 39 -21.22 -2.95 8.11
C VAL A 39 -21.66 -4.23 7.41
N LEU A 40 -22.18 -5.17 8.16
CA LEU A 40 -22.72 -6.44 7.62
C LEU A 40 -24.22 -6.36 7.34
N ASN A 41 -24.94 -5.49 8.08
CA ASN A 41 -26.35 -5.18 7.87
C ASN A 41 -26.56 -3.67 7.80
N PRO A 42 -27.59 -3.17 7.09
CA PRO A 42 -27.84 -1.74 6.98
C PRO A 42 -27.97 -1.07 8.36
N GLY A 43 -27.13 -0.10 8.62
CA GLY A 43 -27.13 0.68 9.89
C GLY A 43 -26.59 -0.03 11.12
N GLU A 44 -26.06 -1.26 10.98
CA GLU A 44 -25.46 -2.01 12.10
C GLU A 44 -23.94 -2.07 11.97
N LEU A 45 -23.25 -1.81 13.07
CA LEU A 45 -21.81 -1.97 13.22
C LEU A 45 -21.50 -3.30 13.91
N THR A 46 -20.79 -4.18 13.22
CA THR A 46 -20.26 -5.41 13.80
C THR A 46 -18.79 -5.17 14.16
N GLU A 47 -18.46 -5.21 15.45
CA GLU A 47 -17.08 -5.04 15.92
C GLU A 47 -16.21 -6.18 15.40
N ILE A 48 -15.12 -5.85 14.71
CA ILE A 48 -14.15 -6.81 14.18
C ILE A 48 -12.79 -6.70 14.85
N CYS A 49 -12.47 -5.55 15.45
CA CYS A 49 -11.26 -5.34 16.22
C CYS A 49 -11.48 -4.31 17.33
N SER A 50 -11.03 -4.63 18.54
CA SER A 50 -11.12 -3.78 19.73
C SER A 50 -9.78 -3.14 20.14
N LYS A 51 -8.74 -3.28 19.30
CA LYS A 51 -7.37 -2.83 19.62
C LYS A 51 -6.70 -2.10 18.47
N VAL A 52 -7.48 -1.38 17.66
CA VAL A 52 -6.92 -0.56 16.58
C VAL A 52 -6.20 0.64 17.18
N LEU A 53 -4.96 0.87 16.76
CA LEU A 53 -4.21 2.06 17.15
C LEU A 53 -4.42 3.15 16.10
N SER A 54 -5.11 4.24 16.48
CA SER A 54 -5.18 5.44 15.64
C SER A 54 -3.91 6.25 15.80
N VAL A 55 -3.26 6.59 14.70
CA VAL A 55 -2.00 7.35 14.67
C VAL A 55 -2.10 8.56 13.74
N ASP A 56 -1.43 9.64 14.12
CA ASP A 56 -1.47 10.93 13.44
C ASP A 56 -0.09 11.59 13.28
N SER A 57 0.98 10.90 13.67
CA SER A 57 2.36 11.35 13.54
C SER A 57 3.31 10.23 13.18
N ALA A 58 4.50 10.58 12.69
CA ALA A 58 5.54 9.63 12.31
C ALA A 58 6.04 8.81 13.51
N GLU A 59 6.22 9.45 14.66
CA GLU A 59 6.64 8.80 15.90
C GLU A 59 5.59 7.79 16.37
N ALA A 60 4.31 8.19 16.39
CA ALA A 60 3.21 7.31 16.78
C ALA A 60 3.08 6.10 15.84
N LEU A 61 3.25 6.33 14.53
CA LEU A 61 3.23 5.25 13.54
C LEU A 61 4.42 4.29 13.74
N ALA A 62 5.62 4.81 13.95
CA ALA A 62 6.81 3.98 14.21
C ALA A 62 6.65 3.13 15.48
N GLU A 63 6.14 3.73 16.57
CA GLU A 63 5.87 3.00 17.81
C GLU A 63 4.77 1.93 17.65
N ALA A 64 3.74 2.23 16.84
CA ALA A 64 2.67 1.28 16.57
C ALA A 64 3.18 0.10 15.73
N ILE A 65 3.94 0.35 14.67
CA ILE A 65 4.56 -0.68 13.83
C ILE A 65 5.48 -1.60 14.65
N ALA A 66 6.28 -1.03 15.57
CA ALA A 66 7.16 -1.81 16.42
C ALA A 66 6.39 -2.79 17.35
N LYS A 67 5.12 -2.50 17.65
CA LYS A 67 4.23 -3.37 18.45
C LYS A 67 3.48 -4.38 17.57
N GLY A 68 3.32 -4.08 16.28
CA GLY A 68 2.47 -4.83 15.36
C GLY A 68 0.97 -4.67 15.64
N GLY A 69 0.15 -5.39 14.87
CA GLY A 69 -1.31 -5.40 15.01
C GLY A 69 -2.02 -4.43 14.08
N ASP A 70 -3.21 -3.97 14.48
CA ASP A 70 -4.09 -3.16 13.63
C ASP A 70 -3.89 -1.67 13.90
N ILE A 71 -3.52 -0.93 12.87
CA ILE A 71 -3.20 0.49 12.90
C ILE A 71 -4.09 1.23 11.90
N ILE A 72 -4.58 2.40 12.25
CA ILE A 72 -5.23 3.31 11.31
C ILE A 72 -4.53 4.66 11.30
N VAL A 73 -4.12 5.10 10.11
CA VAL A 73 -3.51 6.41 9.88
C VAL A 73 -4.60 7.38 9.46
N THR A 74 -4.92 8.34 10.32
CA THR A 74 -6.06 9.24 10.15
C THR A 74 -5.68 10.64 9.63
N GLN A 75 -4.38 10.95 9.58
CA GLN A 75 -3.84 12.24 9.15
C GLN A 75 -2.70 12.05 8.15
N ASN A 76 -2.30 13.14 7.51
CA ASN A 76 -1.10 13.13 6.71
C ASN A 76 0.13 13.05 7.62
N ILE A 77 1.04 12.17 7.28
CA ILE A 77 2.30 11.95 7.98
C ILE A 77 3.45 12.20 7.02
N ASP A 78 4.29 13.18 7.38
CA ASP A 78 5.57 13.39 6.73
C ASP A 78 6.66 12.85 7.65
N ALA A 79 7.26 11.73 7.26
CA ALA A 79 8.20 11.01 8.10
C ALA A 79 9.64 11.41 7.75
N PRO A 80 10.48 11.69 8.76
CA PRO A 80 11.89 12.02 8.52
C PRO A 80 12.69 10.82 7.98
N THR A 81 12.19 9.61 8.18
CA THR A 81 12.75 8.36 7.66
C THR A 81 11.63 7.38 7.32
N GLY A 82 11.93 6.37 6.49
CA GLY A 82 10.99 5.27 6.27
C GLY A 82 10.78 4.38 7.50
N PHE A 83 9.79 3.51 7.41
CA PHE A 83 9.35 2.62 8.47
C PHE A 83 9.86 1.19 8.24
N ALA A 84 10.54 0.63 9.23
CA ALA A 84 10.94 -0.78 9.22
C ALA A 84 9.84 -1.64 9.88
N VAL A 85 9.37 -2.66 9.17
CA VAL A 85 8.36 -3.61 9.65
C VAL A 85 9.02 -4.97 9.85
N THR A 86 8.92 -5.50 11.07
CA THR A 86 9.52 -6.78 11.47
C THR A 86 8.52 -7.72 12.16
N ALA A 87 7.24 -7.34 12.19
CA ALA A 87 6.16 -8.11 12.79
C ALA A 87 4.88 -7.97 11.95
N ASP A 88 3.94 -8.87 12.14
CA ASP A 88 2.65 -8.80 11.47
C ASP A 88 1.92 -7.50 11.84
N THR A 89 1.64 -6.70 10.83
CA THR A 89 1.09 -5.35 10.98
C THR A 89 0.05 -5.10 9.88
N ASN A 90 -1.14 -4.66 10.27
CA ASN A 90 -2.19 -4.24 9.36
C ASN A 90 -2.34 -2.72 9.45
N ILE A 91 -2.20 -2.01 8.34
CA ILE A 91 -2.33 -0.55 8.33
C ILE A 91 -3.43 -0.14 7.36
N THR A 92 -4.46 0.52 7.89
CA THR A 92 -5.46 1.23 7.08
C THR A 92 -5.03 2.68 6.95
N VAL A 93 -4.75 3.12 5.73
CA VAL A 93 -4.30 4.49 5.46
C VAL A 93 -5.47 5.32 4.94
N CYS A 94 -5.83 6.39 5.67
CA CYS A 94 -6.87 7.35 5.26
C CYS A 94 -6.29 8.73 4.87
N GLY A 95 -5.01 8.96 5.17
CA GLY A 95 -4.27 10.18 4.81
C GLY A 95 -3.15 9.89 3.83
N THR A 96 -2.15 10.76 3.80
CA THR A 96 -0.92 10.57 3.03
C THR A 96 0.22 10.20 3.96
N ILE A 97 0.99 9.18 3.64
CA ILE A 97 2.28 8.90 4.27
C ILE A 97 3.36 9.20 3.24
N SER A 98 4.21 10.17 3.56
CA SER A 98 5.37 10.55 2.76
C SER A 98 6.65 10.47 3.59
N ILE A 99 7.79 10.35 2.90
CA ILE A 99 9.11 10.50 3.52
C ILE A 99 9.69 11.85 3.13
N SER A 100 10.46 12.44 4.05
CA SER A 100 11.07 13.74 3.83
C SER A 100 12.10 13.68 2.70
N GLU A 101 12.22 14.77 1.95
CA GLU A 101 13.12 14.91 0.80
C GLU A 101 14.59 14.64 1.15
N ASP A 102 15.02 14.97 2.37
CA ASP A 102 16.42 14.80 2.84
C ASP A 102 16.66 13.45 3.53
N THR A 103 15.74 12.50 3.38
CA THR A 103 15.82 11.20 4.04
C THR A 103 16.93 10.33 3.43
N GLU A 104 17.81 9.80 4.28
CA GLU A 104 18.68 8.68 3.91
C GLU A 104 17.90 7.36 3.75
N GLY A 105 16.64 7.35 4.15
CA GLY A 105 15.69 6.24 3.99
C GLY A 105 15.38 6.02 2.51
N LYS A 106 15.33 4.75 2.13
CA LYS A 106 15.22 4.32 0.73
C LYS A 106 13.80 4.00 0.32
N CYS A 107 12.88 3.90 1.28
CA CYS A 107 11.49 3.54 1.03
C CYS A 107 10.60 3.98 2.18
N VAL A 108 9.30 4.10 1.90
CA VAL A 108 8.31 4.41 2.96
C VAL A 108 8.17 3.23 3.91
N PHE A 109 7.93 2.02 3.38
CA PHE A 109 7.87 0.80 4.19
C PHE A 109 8.89 -0.23 3.73
N MET A 110 9.75 -0.67 4.65
CA MET A 110 10.67 -1.79 4.47
C MET A 110 10.23 -2.95 5.36
N VAL A 111 9.85 -4.07 4.77
CA VAL A 111 9.39 -5.27 5.48
C VAL A 111 10.47 -6.35 5.37
N THR A 112 11.10 -6.72 6.48
CA THR A 112 12.17 -7.73 6.52
C THR A 112 11.73 -9.06 7.11
N GLU A 113 10.73 -9.03 7.99
CA GLU A 113 10.06 -10.18 8.59
C GLU A 113 8.58 -9.89 8.82
N GLY A 114 7.77 -10.93 8.99
CA GLY A 114 6.32 -10.81 9.17
C GLY A 114 5.60 -10.34 7.91
N THR A 115 4.37 -9.92 8.10
CA THR A 115 3.49 -9.48 7.02
C THR A 115 3.01 -8.06 7.28
N LEU A 116 3.23 -7.15 6.33
CA LEU A 116 2.57 -5.86 6.26
C LEU A 116 1.35 -5.98 5.36
N THR A 117 0.15 -5.77 5.90
CA THR A 117 -1.08 -5.64 5.13
C THR A 117 -1.48 -4.17 5.04
N LEU A 118 -1.68 -3.67 3.84
CA LEU A 118 -2.07 -2.29 3.55
C LEU A 118 -3.48 -2.24 2.98
N ASP A 119 -4.30 -1.36 3.52
CA ASP A 119 -5.69 -1.12 3.11
C ASP A 119 -6.03 0.38 3.21
N GLY A 120 -7.23 0.74 2.80
CA GLY A 120 -7.71 2.12 2.75
C GLY A 120 -7.61 2.72 1.35
N ASP A 121 -7.80 4.04 1.26
CA ASP A 121 -7.67 4.81 0.01
C ASP A 121 -6.68 5.98 0.16
N GLY A 122 -5.91 5.97 1.22
CA GLY A 122 -4.83 6.95 1.44
C GLY A 122 -3.66 6.76 0.47
N VAL A 123 -2.73 7.70 0.53
CA VAL A 123 -1.58 7.76 -0.37
C VAL A 123 -0.31 7.33 0.36
N ILE A 124 0.47 6.47 -0.26
CA ILE A 124 1.84 6.16 0.13
C ILE A 124 2.77 6.73 -0.93
N ASN A 125 3.44 7.83 -0.57
CA ASN A 125 4.30 8.57 -1.47
C ASN A 125 5.78 8.27 -1.19
N GLY A 126 6.40 7.53 -2.10
CA GLY A 126 7.81 7.17 -2.04
C GLY A 126 8.76 8.25 -2.55
N LEU A 127 8.24 9.41 -2.99
CA LEU A 127 9.06 10.49 -3.52
C LEU A 127 10.10 10.96 -2.50
N SER A 128 11.36 10.89 -2.88
CA SER A 128 12.49 11.43 -2.14
C SER A 128 13.54 11.98 -3.12
N ASN A 129 14.45 12.83 -2.65
CA ASN A 129 15.55 13.36 -3.45
C ASN A 129 16.76 12.40 -3.55
N ASN A 130 16.58 11.14 -3.18
CA ASN A 130 17.61 10.13 -3.32
C ASN A 130 17.25 9.11 -4.40
N ASP A 131 18.23 8.30 -4.81
CA ASP A 131 18.12 7.36 -5.94
C ASP A 131 17.13 6.21 -5.73
N TYR A 132 16.39 6.17 -4.64
CA TYR A 132 15.57 5.01 -4.32
C TYR A 132 14.07 5.26 -4.42
N SER A 133 13.53 6.38 -3.99
CA SER A 133 12.10 6.77 -4.10
C SER A 133 11.08 5.62 -4.10
N ILE A 134 11.28 4.61 -3.22
CA ILE A 134 10.47 3.39 -3.18
C ILE A 134 9.30 3.57 -2.21
N ALA A 135 8.07 3.25 -2.63
CA ALA A 135 6.94 3.20 -1.71
C ALA A 135 6.98 1.94 -0.82
N LEU A 136 7.14 0.76 -1.42
CA LEU A 136 7.10 -0.53 -0.74
C LEU A 136 8.33 -1.38 -1.07
N TRP A 137 9.03 -1.84 -0.06
CA TRP A 137 10.14 -2.79 -0.21
C TRP A 137 9.95 -4.00 0.70
N ALA A 138 9.66 -5.15 0.12
CA ALA A 138 9.74 -6.43 0.82
C ALA A 138 11.15 -7.01 0.63
N LYS A 139 11.80 -7.36 1.73
CA LYS A 139 13.19 -7.80 1.76
C LYS A 139 13.34 -9.04 2.65
N ASP A 140 14.37 -9.83 2.40
CA ASP A 140 14.71 -11.04 3.16
C ASP A 140 13.52 -12.04 3.19
N ASN A 141 12.80 -12.19 4.31
CA ASN A 141 11.60 -13.03 4.41
C ASN A 141 10.32 -12.22 4.64
N GLY A 142 10.38 -10.90 4.42
CA GLY A 142 9.22 -10.03 4.58
C GLY A 142 8.14 -10.30 3.57
N ARG A 143 6.90 -10.10 3.98
CA ARG A 143 5.72 -10.21 3.13
C ARG A 143 4.93 -8.89 3.11
N ILE A 144 4.45 -8.50 1.94
CA ILE A 144 3.52 -7.37 1.78
C ILE A 144 2.25 -7.85 1.10
N VAL A 145 1.10 -7.44 1.64
CA VAL A 145 -0.23 -7.64 1.04
C VAL A 145 -0.87 -6.28 0.84
N VAL A 146 -1.19 -5.94 -0.40
CA VAL A 146 -1.84 -4.68 -0.76
C VAL A 146 -3.29 -4.95 -1.13
N ASN A 147 -4.23 -4.42 -0.34
CA ASN A 147 -5.67 -4.53 -0.61
C ASN A 147 -6.26 -3.24 -1.16
N GLY A 148 -5.64 -2.08 -0.91
CA GLY A 148 -6.11 -0.77 -1.33
C GLY A 148 -5.00 0.29 -1.29
N GLY A 149 -5.37 1.57 -1.43
CA GLY A 149 -4.46 2.71 -1.35
C GLY A 149 -3.90 3.15 -2.70
N HIS A 150 -3.21 4.29 -2.69
CA HIS A 150 -2.53 4.87 -3.84
C HIS A 150 -1.03 4.92 -3.57
N TYR A 151 -0.25 4.39 -4.49
CA TYR A 151 1.20 4.28 -4.38
C TYR A 151 1.84 5.10 -5.48
N THR A 152 2.72 6.04 -5.12
CA THR A 152 3.34 6.93 -6.09
C THR A 152 4.76 7.31 -5.70
N ASN A 153 5.57 7.62 -6.71
CA ASN A 153 6.86 8.32 -6.59
C ASN A 153 7.04 9.31 -7.75
N VAL A 154 5.94 9.77 -8.33
CA VAL A 154 5.94 10.73 -9.45
C VAL A 154 6.62 12.03 -9.02
N GLY A 155 7.53 12.52 -9.86
CA GLY A 155 8.41 13.65 -9.57
C GLY A 155 9.79 13.23 -9.06
N ALA A 156 10.04 11.93 -8.88
CA ALA A 156 11.36 11.43 -8.51
C ALA A 156 12.39 11.78 -9.59
N HIS A 157 13.56 12.26 -9.15
CA HIS A 157 14.67 12.56 -10.04
C HIS A 157 15.99 12.34 -9.30
N SER A 158 17.02 12.01 -10.03
CA SER A 158 18.40 11.87 -9.53
C SER A 158 19.32 12.77 -10.33
N GLU A 159 20.28 13.40 -9.66
CA GLU A 159 21.34 14.17 -10.32
C GLU A 159 22.35 13.28 -11.08
N GLU A 160 22.36 11.98 -10.80
CA GLU A 160 23.30 11.01 -11.39
C GLU A 160 22.75 10.22 -12.59
N ASP A 161 21.71 10.69 -13.27
CA ASP A 161 21.08 10.01 -14.42
C ASP A 161 20.62 8.57 -14.14
N SER A 162 20.37 8.21 -12.87
CA SER A 162 19.74 6.93 -12.58
C SER A 162 18.26 7.01 -12.93
N GLU A 163 17.87 6.44 -14.06
CA GLU A 163 16.49 6.44 -14.55
C GLU A 163 15.63 5.35 -13.87
N HIS A 164 16.07 4.83 -12.73
CA HIS A 164 15.46 3.64 -12.12
C HIS A 164 14.87 3.97 -10.77
N PHE A 165 13.60 4.38 -10.78
CA PHE A 165 12.84 4.59 -9.55
C PHE A 165 11.83 3.46 -9.38
N ASP A 166 12.19 2.43 -8.61
CA ASP A 166 11.28 1.35 -8.26
C ASP A 166 10.14 1.88 -7.37
N LEU A 167 8.91 1.51 -7.65
CA LEU A 167 7.79 1.86 -6.78
C LEU A 167 7.49 0.75 -5.77
N VAL A 168 7.40 -0.49 -6.23
CA VAL A 168 7.20 -1.69 -5.42
C VAL A 168 8.33 -2.67 -5.71
N TYR A 169 9.13 -2.97 -4.70
CA TYR A 169 10.38 -3.71 -4.85
C TYR A 169 10.45 -4.95 -3.95
N ALA A 170 10.89 -6.07 -4.51
CA ALA A 170 11.09 -7.32 -3.79
C ALA A 170 12.53 -7.81 -3.87
N SER A 171 13.08 -8.31 -2.76
CA SER A 171 14.44 -8.89 -2.72
C SER A 171 14.58 -9.99 -1.67
N GLY A 172 15.58 -10.86 -1.82
CA GLY A 172 15.78 -12.01 -0.93
C GLY A 172 14.75 -13.12 -1.20
N ASN A 173 13.99 -13.52 -0.20
CA ASN A 173 12.90 -14.50 -0.30
C ASN A 173 11.53 -13.85 -0.12
N ALA A 174 11.47 -12.54 -0.33
CA ALA A 174 10.28 -11.74 -0.05
C ALA A 174 9.10 -12.07 -0.97
N GLN A 175 7.90 -11.81 -0.47
CA GLN A 175 6.66 -12.04 -1.21
C GLN A 175 5.78 -10.79 -1.17
N ILE A 176 5.29 -10.38 -2.33
CA ILE A 176 4.33 -9.28 -2.45
C ILE A 176 3.08 -9.79 -3.15
N GLU A 177 1.93 -9.57 -2.55
CA GLU A 177 0.61 -9.87 -3.11
C GLU A 177 -0.18 -8.57 -3.28
N ILE A 178 -0.65 -8.29 -4.48
CA ILE A 178 -1.44 -7.10 -4.81
C ILE A 178 -2.85 -7.54 -5.18
N ASN A 179 -3.80 -7.25 -4.29
CA ASN A 179 -5.22 -7.54 -4.46
C ASN A 179 -6.03 -6.31 -4.91
N GLY A 180 -5.46 -5.11 -4.80
CA GLY A 180 -6.08 -3.84 -5.12
C GLY A 180 -5.08 -2.69 -5.07
N GLY A 181 -5.60 -1.46 -5.08
CA GLY A 181 -4.78 -0.25 -5.06
C GLY A 181 -4.52 0.34 -6.44
N GLU A 182 -3.91 1.53 -6.44
CA GLU A 182 -3.56 2.26 -7.65
C GLU A 182 -2.08 2.63 -7.60
N PHE A 183 -1.35 2.39 -8.71
CA PHE A 183 0.10 2.48 -8.77
C PHE A 183 0.54 3.41 -9.88
N GLN A 184 1.28 4.47 -9.52
CA GLN A 184 1.82 5.43 -10.47
C GLN A 184 3.29 5.69 -10.20
N CYS A 185 4.15 5.15 -11.06
CA CYS A 185 5.60 5.25 -10.97
C CYS A 185 6.14 6.32 -11.91
N GLU A 186 7.16 7.10 -11.48
CA GLU A 186 7.85 8.05 -12.34
C GLU A 186 8.44 7.38 -13.56
N THR A 187 9.05 6.20 -13.37
CA THR A 187 9.51 5.34 -14.46
C THR A 187 8.60 4.12 -14.55
N PRO A 188 7.54 4.14 -15.38
CA PRO A 188 6.50 3.10 -15.38
C PRO A 188 7.03 1.66 -15.48
N ARG A 189 8.12 1.43 -16.22
CA ARG A 189 8.79 0.13 -16.31
C ARG A 189 9.12 -0.48 -14.93
N TRP A 190 9.43 0.37 -13.94
CA TRP A 190 9.85 -0.05 -12.61
C TRP A 190 8.73 0.03 -11.57
N THR A 191 7.47 0.01 -12.01
CA THR A 191 6.31 -0.02 -11.10
C THR A 191 6.35 -1.25 -10.18
N LEU A 192 6.69 -2.41 -10.73
CA LEU A 192 6.93 -3.66 -9.99
C LEU A 192 8.31 -4.20 -10.38
N ASN A 193 9.18 -4.46 -9.41
CA ASN A 193 10.52 -4.95 -9.71
C ASN A 193 11.01 -5.97 -8.66
N ILE A 194 11.69 -7.00 -9.12
CA ILE A 194 12.37 -8.00 -8.29
C ILE A 194 13.87 -7.85 -8.51
N LYS A 195 14.62 -7.77 -7.42
CA LYS A 195 16.08 -7.69 -7.51
C LYS A 195 16.64 -8.85 -8.33
N ASP A 196 17.53 -8.56 -9.30
CA ASP A 196 18.09 -9.52 -10.25
C ASP A 196 18.54 -10.87 -9.65
N ASN A 197 19.26 -10.82 -8.53
CA ASN A 197 19.76 -12.02 -7.87
C ASN A 197 18.70 -12.70 -6.95
N SER A 198 17.48 -12.22 -6.94
CA SER A 198 16.37 -12.74 -6.15
C SER A 198 15.20 -13.25 -6.98
N ARG A 199 15.32 -13.26 -8.31
CA ARG A 199 14.24 -13.65 -9.23
C ARG A 199 13.74 -15.09 -9.03
N GLU A 200 14.60 -15.98 -8.50
CA GLU A 200 14.20 -17.36 -8.22
C GLU A 200 13.59 -17.56 -6.82
N THR A 201 13.73 -16.57 -5.94
CA THR A 201 13.35 -16.71 -4.52
C THR A 201 12.32 -15.70 -4.05
N ALA A 202 12.32 -14.50 -4.60
CA ALA A 202 11.29 -13.49 -4.35
C ALA A 202 10.15 -13.60 -5.35
N SER A 203 8.98 -13.06 -4.99
CA SER A 203 7.81 -13.05 -5.88
C SER A 203 6.94 -11.83 -5.70
N ILE A 204 6.36 -11.36 -6.81
CA ILE A 204 5.27 -10.39 -6.85
C ILE A 204 4.11 -11.03 -7.59
N VAL A 205 2.92 -11.04 -7.01
CA VAL A 205 1.71 -11.64 -7.58
C VAL A 205 0.58 -10.63 -7.57
N VAL A 206 -0.01 -10.37 -8.74
CA VAL A 206 -1.08 -9.38 -8.93
C VAL A 206 -2.41 -10.07 -9.17
N LYS A 207 -3.40 -9.76 -8.35
CA LYS A 207 -4.78 -10.24 -8.41
C LYS A 207 -5.80 -9.11 -8.56
N GLY A 208 -5.33 -7.85 -8.54
CA GLY A 208 -6.16 -6.67 -8.66
C GLY A 208 -5.33 -5.41 -8.74
N GLY A 209 -5.99 -4.25 -8.87
CA GLY A 209 -5.34 -2.95 -8.88
C GLY A 209 -5.25 -2.31 -10.26
N LYS A 210 -4.85 -1.02 -10.25
CA LYS A 210 -4.71 -0.17 -11.42
C LYS A 210 -3.28 0.32 -11.55
N PHE A 211 -2.72 0.19 -12.74
CA PHE A 211 -1.31 0.49 -13.01
C PHE A 211 -1.22 1.51 -14.13
N HIS A 212 -0.67 2.68 -13.87
CA HIS A 212 -0.51 3.76 -14.84
C HIS A 212 0.72 3.52 -15.72
N GLY A 213 0.51 3.36 -17.03
CA GLY A 213 1.58 3.16 -18.01
C GLY A 213 2.37 1.86 -17.87
N PHE A 214 1.90 0.90 -17.06
CA PHE A 214 2.56 -0.38 -16.80
C PHE A 214 1.58 -1.54 -16.95
N ASN A 215 1.86 -2.46 -17.87
CA ASN A 215 1.07 -3.68 -18.03
C ASN A 215 1.66 -4.83 -17.20
N PRO A 216 1.06 -5.20 -16.06
CA PRO A 216 1.62 -6.25 -15.20
C PRO A 216 1.53 -7.67 -15.79
N ALA A 217 0.78 -7.87 -16.89
CA ALA A 217 0.68 -9.16 -17.58
C ALA A 217 1.68 -9.31 -18.72
N ASP A 218 2.29 -8.21 -19.18
CA ASP A 218 3.25 -8.23 -20.30
C ASP A 218 4.16 -7.01 -20.18
N CYS A 219 5.18 -7.13 -19.37
CA CYS A 219 6.21 -6.11 -19.19
C CYS A 219 7.61 -6.68 -19.47
N ASP A 220 8.63 -5.85 -19.37
CA ASP A 220 10.02 -6.22 -19.59
C ASP A 220 10.92 -6.06 -18.37
N THR A 221 10.33 -5.88 -17.18
CA THR A 221 11.04 -5.59 -15.94
C THR A 221 12.02 -6.72 -15.57
N GLU A 222 11.56 -7.98 -15.60
CA GLU A 222 12.40 -9.13 -15.26
C GLU A 222 12.90 -9.88 -16.51
N GLY A 223 12.65 -9.33 -17.69
CA GLY A 223 12.91 -9.89 -19.01
C GLY A 223 11.70 -9.76 -19.90
N GLU A 224 11.87 -10.06 -21.19
CA GLU A 224 10.79 -9.97 -22.18
C GLU A 224 9.57 -10.82 -21.75
N HIS A 225 8.38 -10.23 -21.85
CA HIS A 225 7.10 -10.90 -21.55
C HIS A 225 6.94 -11.35 -20.09
N THR A 226 7.51 -10.59 -19.14
CA THR A 226 7.28 -10.81 -17.71
C THR A 226 5.81 -10.66 -17.39
N ASN A 227 5.26 -11.62 -16.66
CA ASN A 227 3.86 -11.65 -16.23
C ASN A 227 3.78 -11.83 -14.71
N PHE A 228 3.31 -10.78 -14.01
CA PHE A 228 3.05 -10.79 -12.55
C PHE A 228 1.60 -11.18 -12.21
N VAL A 229 0.69 -11.26 -13.21
CA VAL A 229 -0.74 -11.49 -12.97
C VAL A 229 -1.01 -12.96 -12.64
N ALA A 230 -1.77 -13.19 -11.59
CA ALA A 230 -2.14 -14.52 -11.14
C ALA A 230 -3.06 -15.25 -12.14
N PRO A 231 -3.03 -16.58 -12.22
CA PRO A 231 -4.02 -17.36 -12.99
C PRO A 231 -5.45 -17.04 -12.54
N GLY A 232 -6.39 -16.93 -13.52
CA GLY A 232 -7.79 -16.56 -13.29
C GLY A 232 -8.04 -15.06 -13.19
N TYR A 233 -7.01 -14.25 -13.53
CA TYR A 233 -7.11 -12.79 -13.63
C TYR A 233 -6.67 -12.33 -15.01
N LYS A 234 -7.22 -11.21 -15.45
CA LYS A 234 -6.93 -10.57 -16.74
C LYS A 234 -6.66 -9.09 -16.56
N VAL A 235 -6.02 -8.50 -17.56
CA VAL A 235 -5.79 -7.07 -17.64
C VAL A 235 -6.75 -6.44 -18.65
N VAL A 236 -7.33 -5.30 -18.28
CA VAL A 236 -8.10 -4.44 -19.18
C VAL A 236 -7.42 -3.09 -19.23
N GLU A 237 -7.05 -2.64 -20.42
CA GLU A 237 -6.47 -1.32 -20.66
C GLU A 237 -7.55 -0.31 -21.02
N THR A 238 -7.46 0.87 -20.40
CA THR A 238 -8.27 2.04 -20.74
C THR A 238 -7.42 3.29 -20.56
N ASP A 239 -7.18 4.03 -21.62
CA ASP A 239 -6.43 5.31 -21.60
C ASP A 239 -5.05 5.23 -20.90
N GLY A 240 -4.31 4.15 -21.13
CA GLY A 240 -2.98 3.91 -20.53
C GLY A 240 -3.01 3.44 -19.07
N ILE A 241 -4.18 3.14 -18.54
CA ILE A 241 -4.35 2.50 -17.22
C ILE A 241 -4.67 1.03 -17.43
N PHE A 242 -3.88 0.16 -16.84
CA PHE A 242 -4.03 -1.29 -16.88
C PHE A 242 -4.68 -1.77 -15.58
N GLU A 243 -5.93 -2.18 -15.64
CA GLU A 243 -6.68 -2.69 -14.49
C GLU A 243 -6.70 -4.21 -14.48
N VAL A 244 -6.25 -4.80 -13.37
CA VAL A 244 -6.29 -6.24 -13.15
C VAL A 244 -7.58 -6.61 -12.44
N MET A 245 -8.30 -7.59 -12.96
CA MET A 245 -9.58 -8.07 -12.42
C MET A 245 -9.74 -9.58 -12.63
N SER A 246 -10.64 -10.21 -11.89
CA SER A 246 -11.00 -11.62 -12.11
C SER A 246 -11.59 -11.83 -13.51
N GLU A 247 -11.33 -12.99 -14.10
CA GLU A 247 -11.92 -13.42 -15.38
C GLU A 247 -13.44 -13.61 -15.33
#